data_a67433918ed0fc8d24d721430485695d
#
_entry.id   a67433918ed0fc8d24d721430485695d
#
_cell.length_a   1.000
_cell.length_b   1.000
_cell.length_c   1.000
_cell.angle_alpha   90.00
_cell.angle_beta   90.00
_cell.angle_gamma   90.00
#
_symmetry.space_group_name_H-M   'P 1'
#
loop_
_entity.id
_entity.type
_entity.pdbx_description
1 polymer ?
#
loop_
_entity_poly.entity_id
_entity_poly.type
_entity_poly.pdbx_seq_one_letter_code
_entity_poly.pdbx_strand_id
1 'polypeptide(L)'
;MLRAGGHPPETFLSFATQRRRRCADVPPDQPRAGPAENRWPCRRSRPRITVMGLTVAPLDPADLPTLDAAYRIACAAQAVDEPDLPPTCRRRFEALLRHPMPGIDGRMVVARLDGAPVGWLRLHLHTLENTENATVELAVDPAHRRRGIGRALHEHGLRLLREHGGKRLVGSTAVALPGEEGREFPGAAFAAAMGATAANADVRRRLDVAALDRTRLAALLADARAAATGYRTVRWRDRVPDDHVSDVAHLEGRLLLDAPIGELAWEQEKMDARRKRAVERALDARGVRRYNTGAVHEASGRLVGWSQLSLAASSTDHAWQQITIVDPGHRGHRLGLLCKAANLGYALAHEPALRTVDTWNAAANAPMIAINEQLGFRPAAGSVDWQLAI
;
A
#
# COMPACT_ATOMS: atom_id res chain seq x y z
N MET A 1 7.10 -6.74 -11.13
CA MET A 1 6.78 -7.21 -9.78
C MET A 1 5.32 -6.86 -9.49
N LEU A 2 4.49 -7.84 -9.06
CA LEU A 2 3.17 -7.57 -8.49
C LEU A 2 3.36 -7.33 -7.00
N ARG A 3 2.83 -6.26 -6.44
CA ARG A 3 2.85 -5.95 -5.00
C ARG A 3 1.46 -6.00 -4.42
N ALA A 4 1.36 -6.22 -3.11
CA ALA A 4 0.14 -6.04 -2.34
C ALA A 4 -0.17 -4.54 -2.25
N GLY A 5 -1.19 -4.08 -2.95
CA GLY A 5 -1.67 -2.69 -3.04
C GLY A 5 -0.58 -1.63 -3.17
N GLY A 6 -0.66 -0.62 -4.01
CA GLY A 6 0.38 0.40 -4.33
C GLY A 6 1.09 1.10 -3.17
N HIS A 7 1.00 0.57 -1.97
CA HIS A 7 1.58 1.04 -0.72
C HIS A 7 2.76 0.17 -0.29
N PRO A 8 3.71 0.72 0.50
CA PRO A 8 4.67 -0.12 1.18
C PRO A 8 3.89 -1.18 1.98
N PRO A 9 4.28 -2.46 1.94
CA PRO A 9 3.50 -3.58 2.49
C PRO A 9 3.26 -3.55 4.00
N GLU A 10 3.44 -2.43 4.64
CA GLU A 10 3.19 -2.21 6.08
C GLU A 10 1.92 -1.43 6.36
N THR A 11 1.27 -0.87 5.31
CA THR A 11 0.06 -0.06 5.51
C THR A 11 -0.86 -0.15 4.30
N PHE A 12 -2.01 -0.76 4.49
CA PHE A 12 -3.20 -0.57 3.66
C PHE A 12 -3.85 0.82 3.93
N LEU A 13 -3.05 1.87 4.16
CA LEU A 13 -3.59 3.02 4.87
C LEU A 13 -3.14 4.35 4.27
N SER A 14 -3.88 4.90 3.32
CA SER A 14 -3.92 6.36 3.10
C SER A 14 -5.00 6.75 2.09
N PHE A 15 -6.13 7.39 2.55
CA PHE A 15 -7.01 8.11 1.62
C PHE A 15 -8.20 8.79 2.31
N ALA A 16 -8.60 9.97 1.90
CA ALA A 16 -9.74 10.73 2.45
C ALA A 16 -10.72 11.24 1.37
N THR A 17 -11.93 11.07 1.66
CA THR A 17 -13.25 11.59 1.28
C THR A 17 -13.55 12.26 -0.06
N GLN A 18 -14.66 11.78 -0.69
CA GLN A 18 -15.59 12.67 -1.42
C GLN A 18 -17.06 12.27 -1.23
N ARG A 19 -17.94 13.28 -1.09
CA ARG A 19 -19.40 13.15 -0.92
C ARG A 19 -20.05 12.54 -2.15
N ARG A 20 -20.98 11.60 -1.94
CA ARG A 20 -21.95 11.17 -2.96
C ARG A 20 -22.80 12.36 -3.41
N ARG A 21 -22.73 12.73 -4.69
CA ARG A 21 -23.82 13.47 -5.35
C ARG A 21 -24.83 12.44 -5.81
N ARG A 22 -26.08 12.63 -5.42
CA ARG A 22 -27.22 11.89 -5.97
C ARG A 22 -27.34 12.25 -7.43
N CYS A 23 -27.41 11.26 -8.31
CA CYS A 23 -27.91 11.43 -9.67
C CYS A 23 -29.41 11.73 -9.57
N ALA A 24 -29.80 12.88 -10.07
CA ALA A 24 -31.21 13.21 -10.37
C ALA A 24 -31.49 12.83 -11.82
N ASP A 25 -32.56 12.12 -11.99
CA ASP A 25 -33.45 11.92 -13.14
C ASP A 25 -32.96 12.26 -14.55
N VAL A 26 -32.88 11.20 -15.38
CA VAL A 26 -32.92 11.28 -16.85
C VAL A 26 -34.26 10.64 -17.31
N PRO A 27 -35.07 11.33 -18.13
CA PRO A 27 -36.35 10.79 -18.60
C PRO A 27 -36.16 9.73 -19.69
N PRO A 28 -37.14 8.81 -19.84
CA PRO A 28 -37.10 7.77 -20.86
C PRO A 28 -37.66 8.29 -22.18
N ASP A 29 -36.93 8.04 -23.29
CA ASP A 29 -37.47 7.66 -24.58
C ASP A 29 -36.40 7.69 -25.69
N GLN A 30 -36.07 6.53 -26.19
CA GLN A 30 -35.84 6.27 -27.61
C GLN A 30 -35.65 4.76 -27.91
N PRO A 31 -35.96 4.26 -29.10
CA PRO A 31 -36.47 2.92 -29.34
C PRO A 31 -35.37 1.85 -29.49
N ARG A 32 -35.75 0.63 -29.07
CA ARG A 32 -34.98 -0.59 -29.14
C ARG A 32 -34.75 -1.04 -30.59
N ALA A 33 -33.50 -1.11 -31.02
CA ALA A 33 -33.04 -1.94 -32.12
C ALA A 33 -32.79 -3.36 -31.64
N GLY A 34 -33.26 -4.37 -32.35
CA GLY A 34 -33.21 -5.79 -31.99
C GLY A 34 -31.81 -6.41 -31.97
N PRO A 35 -31.65 -7.61 -31.41
CA PRO A 35 -30.36 -8.20 -31.09
C PRO A 35 -29.67 -8.75 -32.34
N ALA A 36 -28.49 -8.26 -32.64
CA ALA A 36 -27.54 -8.96 -33.50
C ALA A 36 -26.88 -10.04 -32.66
N GLU A 37 -27.11 -11.30 -33.02
CA GLU A 37 -26.43 -12.48 -32.45
C GLU A 37 -24.92 -12.40 -32.74
N ASN A 38 -24.13 -11.86 -31.85
CA ASN A 38 -22.68 -12.02 -31.84
C ASN A 38 -22.35 -13.30 -31.07
N ARG A 39 -22.29 -14.43 -31.77
CA ARG A 39 -21.63 -15.65 -31.30
C ARG A 39 -20.14 -15.39 -31.17
N TRP A 40 -19.69 -15.11 -29.95
CA TRP A 40 -18.26 -15.17 -29.62
C TRP A 40 -17.77 -16.62 -29.69
N PRO A 41 -16.64 -16.89 -30.36
CA PRO A 41 -16.09 -18.24 -30.39
C PRO A 41 -15.68 -18.66 -28.99
N CYS A 42 -16.10 -19.85 -28.60
CA CYS A 42 -15.72 -20.55 -27.38
C CYS A 42 -14.23 -20.36 -27.08
N ARG A 43 -13.89 -19.76 -25.92
CA ARG A 43 -12.51 -19.59 -25.46
C ARG A 43 -11.87 -20.97 -25.44
N ARG A 44 -11.05 -21.28 -26.44
CA ARG A 44 -10.14 -22.42 -26.36
C ARG A 44 -9.27 -22.22 -25.13
N SER A 45 -9.35 -23.16 -24.19
CA SER A 45 -8.43 -23.25 -23.07
C SER A 45 -7.01 -23.20 -23.64
N ARG A 46 -6.27 -22.12 -23.31
CA ARG A 46 -4.85 -22.02 -23.69
C ARG A 46 -4.12 -23.23 -23.10
N PRO A 47 -3.28 -23.93 -23.86
CA PRO A 47 -2.57 -25.09 -23.35
C PRO A 47 -1.79 -24.69 -22.09
N ARG A 48 -1.84 -25.53 -21.03
CA ARG A 48 -0.95 -25.42 -19.87
C ARG A 48 0.49 -25.52 -20.38
N ILE A 49 1.24 -24.42 -20.27
CA ILE A 49 2.68 -24.48 -20.57
C ILE A 49 3.32 -25.17 -19.36
N THR A 50 3.54 -26.46 -19.45
CA THR A 50 4.36 -27.19 -18.48
C THR A 50 5.82 -26.89 -18.82
N VAL A 51 6.46 -26.07 -17.98
CA VAL A 51 7.90 -25.81 -18.10
C VAL A 51 8.62 -27.02 -17.50
N MET A 52 9.36 -27.78 -18.31
CA MET A 52 10.16 -28.90 -17.81
C MET A 52 11.14 -28.42 -16.74
N GLY A 53 11.25 -29.14 -15.62
CA GLY A 53 12.11 -28.81 -14.51
C GLY A 53 11.58 -27.72 -13.56
N LEU A 54 10.38 -27.14 -13.82
CA LEU A 54 9.78 -26.13 -12.94
C LEU A 54 8.97 -26.78 -11.82
N THR A 55 9.33 -26.46 -10.59
CA THR A 55 8.56 -26.82 -9.38
C THR A 55 8.16 -25.57 -8.59
N VAL A 56 7.00 -25.60 -7.93
CA VAL A 56 6.55 -24.55 -7.01
C VAL A 56 6.16 -25.20 -5.69
N ALA A 57 6.80 -24.78 -4.61
CA ALA A 57 6.61 -25.34 -3.27
C ALA A 57 6.57 -24.25 -2.20
N PRO A 58 5.91 -24.51 -1.04
CA PRO A 58 5.97 -23.61 0.11
C PRO A 58 7.41 -23.36 0.55
N LEU A 59 7.68 -22.13 1.00
CA LEU A 59 8.94 -21.77 1.65
C LEU A 59 8.83 -22.01 3.15
N ASP A 60 9.72 -22.83 3.69
CA ASP A 60 9.95 -22.90 5.14
C ASP A 60 10.74 -21.66 5.59
N PRO A 61 10.23 -20.85 6.52
CA PRO A 61 10.97 -19.70 7.05
C PRO A 61 12.31 -20.05 7.73
N ALA A 62 12.53 -21.32 8.06
CA ALA A 62 13.80 -21.84 8.58
C ALA A 62 14.82 -22.18 7.48
N ASP A 63 14.38 -22.34 6.22
CA ASP A 63 15.28 -22.54 5.06
C ASP A 63 15.93 -21.21 4.67
N LEU A 64 16.96 -20.83 5.40
CA LEU A 64 17.69 -19.57 5.21
C LEU A 64 18.30 -19.44 3.82
N PRO A 65 18.90 -20.49 3.20
CA PRO A 65 19.43 -20.41 1.84
C PRO A 65 18.35 -20.04 0.81
N THR A 66 17.17 -20.67 0.88
CA THR A 66 16.06 -20.36 -0.02
C THR A 66 15.49 -18.96 0.24
N LEU A 67 15.37 -18.56 1.51
CA LEU A 67 14.92 -17.22 1.88
C LEU A 67 15.88 -16.14 1.36
N ASP A 68 17.19 -16.38 1.44
CA ASP A 68 18.21 -15.49 0.89
C ASP A 68 18.14 -15.39 -0.64
N ALA A 69 17.92 -16.50 -1.34
CA ALA A 69 17.72 -16.49 -2.78
C ALA A 69 16.45 -15.71 -3.18
N ALA A 70 15.34 -15.90 -2.45
CA ALA A 70 14.10 -15.14 -2.68
C ALA A 70 14.30 -13.64 -2.46
N TYR A 71 15.05 -13.26 -1.42
CA TYR A 71 15.43 -11.86 -1.17
C TYR A 71 16.26 -11.27 -2.31
N ARG A 72 17.28 -12.00 -2.82
CA ARG A 72 18.08 -11.56 -3.97
C ARG A 72 17.24 -11.36 -5.23
N ILE A 73 16.27 -12.27 -5.49
CA ILE A 73 15.31 -12.12 -6.58
C ILE A 73 14.44 -10.87 -6.40
N ALA A 74 13.99 -10.58 -5.15
CA ALA A 74 13.23 -9.38 -4.86
C ALA A 74 14.04 -8.11 -5.19
N CYS A 75 15.31 -8.05 -4.77
CA CYS A 75 16.21 -6.94 -5.06
C CYS A 75 16.46 -6.77 -6.56
N ALA A 76 16.74 -7.87 -7.28
CA ALA A 76 16.99 -7.85 -8.71
C ALA A 76 15.76 -7.40 -9.50
N ALA A 77 14.58 -7.91 -9.14
CA ALA A 77 13.32 -7.50 -9.76
C ALA A 77 13.01 -6.02 -9.50
N GLN A 78 13.20 -5.55 -8.27
CA GLN A 78 12.98 -4.15 -7.92
C GLN A 78 13.94 -3.20 -8.67
N ALA A 79 15.21 -3.55 -8.77
CA ALA A 79 16.20 -2.74 -9.48
C ALA A 79 15.86 -2.53 -10.97
N VAL A 80 15.16 -3.49 -11.58
CA VAL A 80 14.70 -3.38 -12.97
C VAL A 80 13.36 -2.66 -13.08
N ASP A 81 12.40 -3.01 -12.21
CA ASP A 81 11.01 -2.55 -12.35
C ASP A 81 10.79 -1.17 -11.72
N GLU A 82 11.47 -0.87 -10.61
CA GLU A 82 11.29 0.36 -9.81
C GLU A 82 12.65 0.85 -9.25
N PRO A 83 13.60 1.24 -10.12
CA PRO A 83 14.98 1.56 -9.73
C PRO A 83 15.10 2.79 -8.83
N ASP A 84 14.10 3.64 -8.81
CA ASP A 84 14.05 4.87 -8.00
C ASP A 84 13.52 4.65 -6.58
N LEU A 85 13.08 3.43 -6.24
CA LEU A 85 12.73 3.07 -4.87
C LEU A 85 13.98 2.68 -4.06
N PRO A 86 13.96 2.90 -2.72
CA PRO A 86 15.02 2.43 -1.86
C PRO A 86 15.16 0.90 -1.94
N PRO A 87 16.36 0.35 -1.80
CA PRO A 87 16.57 -1.10 -1.84
C PRO A 87 15.65 -1.83 -0.84
N THR A 88 15.16 -3.00 -1.24
CA THR A 88 14.34 -3.85 -0.36
C THR A 88 15.08 -4.14 0.94
N CYS A 89 14.51 -3.76 2.08
CA CYS A 89 15.10 -4.02 3.39
C CYS A 89 15.07 -5.52 3.71
N ARG A 90 16.25 -6.12 3.91
CA ARG A 90 16.38 -7.56 4.21
C ARG A 90 15.64 -7.95 5.49
N ARG A 91 15.87 -7.23 6.58
CA ARG A 91 15.21 -7.49 7.86
C ARG A 91 13.69 -7.52 7.72
N ARG A 92 13.13 -6.57 6.98
CA ARG A 92 11.70 -6.52 6.71
C ARG A 92 11.24 -7.70 5.86
N PHE A 93 11.96 -8.05 4.78
CA PHE A 93 11.62 -9.15 3.88
C PHE A 93 11.51 -10.48 4.63
N GLU A 94 12.46 -10.75 5.54
CA GLU A 94 12.48 -11.95 6.38
C GLU A 94 11.41 -11.89 7.49
N ALA A 95 11.27 -10.74 8.14
CA ALA A 95 10.36 -10.58 9.26
C ALA A 95 8.87 -10.63 8.87
N LEU A 96 8.51 -10.34 7.62
CA LEU A 96 7.14 -10.45 7.12
C LEU A 96 6.57 -11.88 7.28
N LEU A 97 7.41 -12.91 7.22
CA LEU A 97 7.00 -14.31 7.42
C LEU A 97 6.95 -14.71 8.90
N ARG A 98 7.88 -14.17 9.70
CA ARG A 98 8.03 -14.53 11.13
C ARG A 98 7.17 -13.68 12.06
N HIS A 99 6.85 -12.49 11.64
CA HIS A 99 6.08 -11.50 12.41
C HIS A 99 4.97 -10.91 11.54
N PRO A 100 3.95 -11.71 11.15
CA PRO A 100 2.83 -11.22 10.34
C PRO A 100 2.07 -10.13 11.11
N MET A 101 1.36 -9.28 10.36
CA MET A 101 0.42 -8.33 10.98
C MET A 101 -0.75 -9.08 11.61
N PRO A 102 -1.33 -8.55 12.70
CA PRO A 102 -2.54 -9.13 13.30
C PRO A 102 -3.67 -9.24 12.26
N GLY A 103 -4.24 -10.42 12.14
CA GLY A 103 -5.29 -10.70 11.16
C GLY A 103 -4.77 -11.09 9.77
N ILE A 104 -3.46 -11.32 9.62
CA ILE A 104 -2.86 -11.78 8.36
C ILE A 104 -2.19 -13.15 8.57
N ASP A 105 -2.59 -14.14 7.75
CA ASP A 105 -1.84 -15.38 7.56
C ASP A 105 -0.96 -15.23 6.30
N GLY A 106 0.34 -15.10 6.51
CA GLY A 106 1.32 -14.89 5.42
C GLY A 106 1.80 -16.22 4.88
N ARG A 107 1.57 -16.48 3.60
CA ARG A 107 2.06 -17.69 2.90
C ARG A 107 3.05 -17.30 1.82
N MET A 108 4.18 -17.99 1.75
CA MET A 108 5.18 -17.79 0.70
C MET A 108 5.50 -19.09 0.00
N VAL A 109 5.60 -19.02 -1.33
CA VAL A 109 6.03 -20.14 -2.18
C VAL A 109 7.18 -19.71 -3.08
N VAL A 110 8.03 -20.65 -3.44
CA VAL A 110 9.19 -20.43 -4.30
C VAL A 110 9.09 -21.32 -5.53
N ALA A 111 9.31 -20.72 -6.69
CA ALA A 111 9.49 -21.43 -7.95
C ALA A 111 10.96 -21.77 -8.14
N ARG A 112 11.25 -23.04 -8.45
CA ARG A 112 12.59 -23.54 -8.76
C ARG A 112 12.60 -24.09 -10.18
N LEU A 113 13.60 -23.72 -10.95
CA LEU A 113 13.88 -24.28 -12.26
C LEU A 113 15.17 -25.11 -12.13
N ASP A 114 15.08 -26.40 -12.44
CA ASP A 114 16.20 -27.36 -12.28
C ASP A 114 16.84 -27.27 -10.88
N GLY A 115 16.00 -27.12 -9.86
CA GLY A 115 16.39 -27.00 -8.45
C GLY A 115 16.78 -25.59 -7.98
N ALA A 116 17.12 -24.66 -8.89
CA ALA A 116 17.51 -23.29 -8.53
C ALA A 116 16.29 -22.38 -8.32
N PRO A 117 16.23 -21.58 -7.24
CA PRO A 117 15.17 -20.58 -7.04
C PRO A 117 15.21 -19.50 -8.13
N VAL A 118 14.09 -19.29 -8.83
CA VAL A 118 13.94 -18.32 -9.94
C VAL A 118 12.77 -17.37 -9.80
N GLY A 119 11.97 -17.52 -8.75
CA GLY A 119 10.85 -16.63 -8.45
C GLY A 119 10.16 -17.02 -7.16
N TRP A 120 9.34 -16.13 -6.66
CA TRP A 120 8.55 -16.34 -5.45
C TRP A 120 7.19 -15.64 -5.55
N LEU A 121 6.25 -16.11 -4.76
CA LEU A 121 4.97 -15.44 -4.51
C LEU A 121 4.71 -15.46 -3.01
N ARG A 122 4.20 -14.34 -2.50
CA ARG A 122 3.68 -14.19 -1.13
C ARG A 122 2.22 -13.85 -1.19
N LEU A 123 1.40 -14.55 -0.40
CA LEU A 123 0.00 -14.23 -0.15
C LEU A 123 -0.14 -13.71 1.27
N HIS A 124 -0.93 -12.68 1.43
CA HIS A 124 -1.44 -12.23 2.71
C HIS A 124 -2.94 -12.55 2.75
N LEU A 125 -3.29 -13.62 3.46
CA LEU A 125 -4.65 -14.09 3.65
C LEU A 125 -5.24 -13.38 4.87
N HIS A 126 -6.37 -12.71 4.69
CA HIS A 126 -7.04 -11.98 5.76
C HIS A 126 -7.86 -12.94 6.63
N THR A 127 -7.72 -12.88 7.96
CA THR A 127 -8.31 -13.85 8.90
C THR A 127 -9.31 -13.23 9.89
N LEU A 128 -9.47 -11.91 9.90
CA LEU A 128 -10.42 -11.19 10.78
C LEU A 128 -11.53 -10.55 9.97
N GLU A 129 -11.24 -9.49 9.24
CA GLU A 129 -12.11 -8.87 8.25
C GLU A 129 -11.57 -9.17 6.85
N ASN A 130 -12.34 -8.87 5.80
CA ASN A 130 -11.92 -9.09 4.41
C ASN A 130 -11.48 -10.52 4.11
N THR A 131 -12.04 -11.51 4.80
CA THR A 131 -11.62 -12.92 4.73
C THR A 131 -11.78 -13.56 3.35
N GLU A 132 -12.59 -12.95 2.48
CA GLU A 132 -12.72 -13.34 1.08
C GLU A 132 -11.61 -12.77 0.18
N ASN A 133 -10.77 -11.86 0.72
CA ASN A 133 -9.72 -11.18 -0.02
C ASN A 133 -8.34 -11.70 0.38
N ALA A 134 -7.43 -11.73 -0.59
CA ALA A 134 -6.01 -11.86 -0.31
C ALA A 134 -5.22 -10.82 -1.10
N THR A 135 -4.08 -10.39 -0.56
CA THR A 135 -3.14 -9.59 -1.32
C THR A 135 -1.94 -10.42 -1.75
N VAL A 136 -1.38 -10.10 -2.91
CA VAL A 136 -0.31 -10.87 -3.52
C VAL A 136 0.89 -10.00 -3.84
N GLU A 137 2.07 -10.51 -3.50
CA GLU A 137 3.35 -10.07 -4.05
C GLU A 137 3.96 -11.20 -4.86
N LEU A 138 4.46 -10.91 -6.07
CA LEU A 138 5.10 -11.87 -6.95
C LEU A 138 6.31 -11.26 -7.61
N ALA A 139 7.43 -11.97 -7.59
CA ALA A 139 8.62 -11.59 -8.35
C ALA A 139 9.21 -12.82 -9.06
N VAL A 140 9.66 -12.58 -10.29
CA VAL A 140 10.46 -13.52 -11.07
C VAL A 140 11.80 -12.85 -11.36
N ASP A 141 12.88 -13.61 -11.18
CA ASP A 141 14.23 -13.18 -11.55
C ASP A 141 14.20 -12.63 -12.99
N PRO A 142 14.66 -11.37 -13.20
CA PRO A 142 14.66 -10.76 -14.53
C PRO A 142 15.24 -11.64 -15.65
N ALA A 143 16.32 -12.41 -15.35
CA ALA A 143 16.95 -13.33 -16.29
C ALA A 143 16.09 -14.55 -16.68
N HIS A 144 15.05 -14.84 -15.88
CA HIS A 144 14.17 -16.01 -16.06
C HIS A 144 12.74 -15.63 -16.45
N ARG A 145 12.46 -14.37 -16.75
CA ARG A 145 11.12 -13.90 -17.17
C ARG A 145 10.70 -14.48 -18.52
N ARG A 146 9.40 -14.43 -18.83
CA ARG A 146 8.77 -14.89 -20.08
C ARG A 146 8.86 -16.39 -20.33
N ARG A 147 9.17 -17.18 -19.30
CA ARG A 147 9.26 -18.65 -19.35
C ARG A 147 8.08 -19.34 -18.60
N GLY A 148 6.96 -18.66 -18.34
CA GLY A 148 5.80 -19.25 -17.66
C GLY A 148 5.89 -19.27 -16.13
N ILE A 149 7.02 -18.91 -15.50
CA ILE A 149 7.26 -18.99 -14.06
C ILE A 149 6.24 -18.16 -13.27
N GLY A 150 6.02 -16.91 -13.69
CA GLY A 150 5.02 -16.03 -13.04
C GLY A 150 3.61 -16.61 -13.08
N ARG A 151 3.22 -17.27 -14.19
CA ARG A 151 1.93 -17.95 -14.31
C ARG A 151 1.83 -19.14 -13.35
N ALA A 152 2.85 -19.97 -13.27
CA ALA A 152 2.87 -21.11 -12.36
C ALA A 152 2.78 -20.68 -10.88
N LEU A 153 3.49 -19.62 -10.49
CA LEU A 153 3.38 -19.01 -9.16
C LEU A 153 1.96 -18.48 -8.90
N HIS A 154 1.39 -17.75 -9.84
CA HIS A 154 0.04 -17.21 -9.74
C HIS A 154 -1.02 -18.32 -9.61
N GLU A 155 -0.97 -19.35 -10.44
CA GLU A 155 -1.86 -20.51 -10.38
C GLU A 155 -1.74 -21.24 -9.04
N HIS A 156 -0.53 -21.34 -8.47
CA HIS A 156 -0.33 -21.90 -7.13
C HIS A 156 -0.96 -20.98 -6.05
N GLY A 157 -0.76 -19.67 -6.15
CA GLY A 157 -1.39 -18.70 -5.24
C GLY A 157 -2.90 -18.77 -5.26
N LEU A 158 -3.52 -18.92 -6.44
CA LEU A 158 -4.97 -19.11 -6.57
C LEU A 158 -5.48 -20.40 -5.92
N ARG A 159 -4.70 -21.48 -5.92
CA ARG A 159 -5.06 -22.72 -5.18
C ARG A 159 -5.07 -22.46 -3.68
N LEU A 160 -4.00 -21.84 -3.14
CA LEU A 160 -3.94 -21.49 -1.72
C LEU A 160 -5.08 -20.55 -1.29
N LEU A 161 -5.43 -19.57 -2.13
CA LEU A 161 -6.54 -18.68 -1.87
C LEU A 161 -7.87 -19.43 -1.80
N ARG A 162 -8.14 -20.35 -2.75
CA ARG A 162 -9.36 -21.19 -2.74
C ARG A 162 -9.43 -22.12 -1.53
N GLU A 163 -8.31 -22.73 -1.17
CA GLU A 163 -8.20 -23.58 0.04
C GLU A 163 -8.51 -22.80 1.31
N HIS A 164 -8.19 -21.49 1.33
CA HIS A 164 -8.55 -20.59 2.44
C HIS A 164 -10.02 -20.12 2.38
N GLY A 165 -10.75 -20.40 1.32
CA GLY A 165 -12.12 -19.89 1.10
C GLY A 165 -12.18 -18.47 0.52
N GLY A 166 -11.06 -17.93 0.08
CA GLY A 166 -10.99 -16.61 -0.52
C GLY A 166 -11.58 -16.57 -1.93
N LYS A 167 -12.09 -15.40 -2.32
CA LYS A 167 -12.77 -15.17 -3.60
C LYS A 167 -12.12 -14.09 -4.45
N ARG A 168 -11.22 -13.29 -3.87
CA ARG A 168 -10.58 -12.16 -4.57
C ARG A 168 -9.10 -12.10 -4.28
N LEU A 169 -8.32 -11.90 -5.33
CA LEU A 169 -6.89 -11.65 -5.26
C LEU A 169 -6.61 -10.21 -5.68
N VAL A 170 -5.90 -9.46 -4.85
CA VAL A 170 -5.52 -8.07 -5.11
C VAL A 170 -4.00 -7.94 -5.16
N GLY A 171 -3.50 -7.21 -6.13
CA GLY A 171 -2.08 -6.87 -6.23
C GLY A 171 -1.89 -5.55 -6.95
N SER A 172 -0.78 -4.88 -6.71
CA SER A 172 -0.46 -3.61 -7.35
C SER A 172 0.73 -3.71 -8.29
N THR A 173 0.71 -2.88 -9.30
CA THR A 173 1.82 -2.74 -10.25
C THR A 173 2.13 -1.27 -10.51
N ALA A 174 3.42 -0.96 -10.70
CA ALA A 174 3.80 0.33 -11.23
C ALA A 174 3.24 0.51 -12.65
N VAL A 175 2.88 1.75 -12.98
CA VAL A 175 2.47 2.21 -14.30
C VAL A 175 3.08 3.57 -14.58
N ALA A 176 3.12 3.99 -15.85
CA ALA A 176 3.55 5.34 -16.24
C ALA A 176 2.63 6.40 -15.63
N LEU A 177 3.18 7.55 -15.30
CA LEU A 177 2.38 8.75 -15.07
C LEU A 177 1.77 9.24 -16.40
N PRO A 178 0.63 9.93 -16.35
CA PRO A 178 0.09 10.59 -17.53
C PRO A 178 1.15 11.51 -18.17
N GLY A 179 1.43 11.32 -19.46
CA GLY A 179 2.46 12.05 -20.19
C GLY A 179 3.86 11.41 -20.18
N GLU A 180 4.09 10.31 -19.46
CA GLU A 180 5.31 9.51 -19.53
C GLU A 180 5.12 8.37 -20.53
N GLU A 181 5.40 8.60 -21.80
CA GLU A 181 5.33 7.57 -22.84
C GLU A 181 6.62 6.76 -22.91
N GLY A 182 6.50 5.48 -23.32
CA GLY A 182 7.64 4.63 -23.71
C GLY A 182 8.24 3.75 -22.61
N ARG A 183 7.81 3.83 -21.36
CA ARG A 183 8.23 2.89 -20.30
C ARG A 183 7.24 1.74 -20.18
N GLU A 184 7.71 0.52 -20.43
CA GLU A 184 6.92 -0.68 -20.21
C GLU A 184 6.97 -1.13 -18.76
N PHE A 185 5.80 -1.49 -18.22
CA PHE A 185 5.65 -2.04 -16.88
C PHE A 185 5.17 -3.49 -16.96
N PRO A 186 6.07 -4.47 -16.86
CA PRO A 186 5.73 -5.89 -17.07
C PRO A 186 4.70 -6.42 -16.06
N GLY A 187 4.59 -5.79 -14.88
CA GLY A 187 3.59 -6.15 -13.88
C GLY A 187 2.16 -5.91 -14.35
N ALA A 188 1.88 -4.76 -14.95
CA ALA A 188 0.55 -4.42 -15.46
C ALA A 188 0.12 -5.36 -16.59
N ALA A 189 1.01 -5.61 -17.55
CA ALA A 189 0.76 -6.56 -18.64
C ALA A 189 0.54 -8.00 -18.09
N PHE A 190 1.26 -8.39 -17.04
CA PHE A 190 1.07 -9.68 -16.38
C PHE A 190 -0.30 -9.75 -15.69
N ALA A 191 -0.68 -8.75 -14.89
CA ALA A 191 -1.98 -8.72 -14.20
C ALA A 191 -3.15 -8.85 -15.18
N ALA A 192 -3.14 -8.06 -16.26
CA ALA A 192 -4.14 -8.16 -17.33
C ALA A 192 -4.15 -9.53 -18.01
N ALA A 193 -2.97 -10.12 -18.29
CA ALA A 193 -2.86 -11.46 -18.89
C ALA A 193 -3.35 -12.58 -17.96
N MET A 194 -3.38 -12.36 -16.64
CA MET A 194 -3.95 -13.27 -15.64
C MET A 194 -5.46 -13.03 -15.43
N GLY A 195 -6.06 -12.06 -16.11
CA GLY A 195 -7.49 -11.78 -16.06
C GLY A 195 -7.92 -10.84 -14.95
N ALA A 196 -6.97 -10.18 -14.29
CA ALA A 196 -7.28 -9.15 -13.31
C ALA A 196 -7.77 -7.86 -14.00
N THR A 197 -8.65 -7.13 -13.31
CA THR A 197 -9.16 -5.82 -13.73
C THR A 197 -8.55 -4.72 -12.89
N ALA A 198 -8.31 -3.55 -13.49
CA ALA A 198 -7.87 -2.36 -12.77
C ALA A 198 -9.01 -1.88 -11.86
N ALA A 199 -8.74 -1.72 -10.57
CA ALA A 199 -9.74 -1.38 -9.56
C ALA A 199 -9.49 -0.02 -8.89
N ASN A 200 -8.24 0.42 -8.78
CA ASN A 200 -7.89 1.71 -8.21
C ASN A 200 -6.60 2.22 -8.86
N ALA A 201 -6.47 3.54 -9.00
CA ALA A 201 -5.27 4.19 -9.51
C ALA A 201 -4.66 5.09 -8.42
N ASP A 202 -3.38 4.90 -8.16
CA ASP A 202 -2.62 5.64 -7.18
C ASP A 202 -1.45 6.40 -7.82
N VAL A 203 -1.05 7.47 -7.18
CA VAL A 203 0.13 8.23 -7.56
C VAL A 203 1.08 8.29 -6.36
N ARG A 204 2.30 7.81 -6.56
CA ARG A 204 3.38 8.05 -5.63
C ARG A 204 3.87 9.48 -5.81
N ARG A 205 3.94 10.18 -4.69
CA ARG A 205 4.51 11.54 -4.64
C ARG A 205 5.74 11.54 -3.78
N ARG A 206 6.75 12.27 -4.21
CA ARG A 206 8.05 12.39 -3.57
C ARG A 206 8.30 13.81 -3.11
N LEU A 207 8.80 13.93 -1.89
CA LEU A 207 9.42 15.14 -1.37
C LEU A 207 10.94 14.94 -1.37
N ASP A 208 11.65 15.79 -2.08
CA ASP A 208 13.09 15.96 -1.93
C ASP A 208 13.35 16.91 -0.74
N VAL A 209 13.99 16.39 0.29
CA VAL A 209 14.29 17.15 1.51
C VAL A 209 15.30 18.26 1.25
N ALA A 210 16.19 18.11 0.26
CA ALA A 210 17.13 19.15 -0.10
C ALA A 210 16.43 20.35 -0.78
N ALA A 211 15.33 20.09 -1.48
CA ALA A 211 14.51 21.13 -2.13
C ALA A 211 13.41 21.70 -1.20
N LEU A 212 13.34 21.22 0.05
CA LEU A 212 12.31 21.67 1.00
C LEU A 212 12.52 23.12 1.41
N ASP A 213 11.59 23.99 1.05
CA ASP A 213 11.53 25.37 1.54
C ASP A 213 11.12 25.38 3.03
N ARG A 214 12.10 25.50 3.92
CA ARG A 214 11.89 25.47 5.39
C ARG A 214 11.14 26.71 5.88
N THR A 215 11.29 27.86 5.21
CA THR A 215 10.56 29.09 5.54
C THR A 215 9.07 28.92 5.22
N ARG A 216 8.78 28.37 4.05
CA ARG A 216 7.40 28.03 3.67
C ARG A 216 6.80 26.97 4.59
N LEU A 217 7.55 25.93 4.95
CA LEU A 217 7.08 24.92 5.91
C LEU A 217 6.72 25.56 7.26
N ALA A 218 7.55 26.47 7.77
CA ALA A 218 7.30 27.19 9.02
C ALA A 218 6.04 28.06 8.91
N ALA A 219 5.86 28.78 7.81
CA ALA A 219 4.66 29.60 7.55
C ALA A 219 3.39 28.75 7.49
N LEU A 220 3.40 27.65 6.72
CA LEU A 220 2.28 26.71 6.64
C LEU A 220 1.92 26.12 8.00
N LEU A 221 2.91 25.83 8.83
CA LEU A 221 2.71 25.32 10.19
C LEU A 221 2.11 26.38 11.10
N ALA A 222 2.54 27.65 11.00
CA ALA A 222 1.98 28.76 11.77
C ALA A 222 0.51 28.99 11.40
N ASP A 223 0.20 29.04 10.09
CA ASP A 223 -1.17 29.21 9.59
C ASP A 223 -2.09 28.06 10.01
N ALA A 224 -1.58 26.81 9.96
CA ALA A 224 -2.35 25.65 10.38
C ALA A 224 -2.61 25.65 11.89
N ARG A 225 -1.66 26.12 12.71
CA ARG A 225 -1.85 26.30 14.16
C ARG A 225 -2.88 27.39 14.47
N ALA A 226 -2.84 28.52 13.78
CA ALA A 226 -3.81 29.59 13.96
C ALA A 226 -5.24 29.13 13.64
N ALA A 227 -5.40 28.28 12.63
CA ALA A 227 -6.71 27.71 12.28
C ALA A 227 -7.17 26.56 13.21
N ALA A 228 -6.28 26.01 14.02
CA ALA A 228 -6.53 24.89 14.92
C ALA A 228 -6.81 25.33 16.37
N THR A 229 -7.58 26.42 16.56
CA THR A 229 -7.99 26.88 17.89
C THR A 229 -8.78 25.80 18.62
N GLY A 230 -8.44 25.51 19.88
CA GLY A 230 -9.04 24.44 20.69
C GLY A 230 -8.39 23.07 20.46
N TYR A 231 -7.25 23.04 19.74
CA TYR A 231 -6.49 21.82 19.54
C TYR A 231 -5.01 22.02 19.91
N ARG A 232 -4.44 21.02 20.57
CA ARG A 232 -3.00 20.93 20.83
C ARG A 232 -2.37 19.76 20.09
N THR A 233 -1.08 19.84 19.76
CA THR A 233 -0.35 18.74 19.15
C THR A 233 0.38 17.92 20.20
N VAL A 234 0.40 16.58 20.01
CA VAL A 234 1.24 15.63 20.75
C VAL A 234 2.15 14.90 19.78
N ARG A 235 3.36 14.52 20.21
CA ARG A 235 4.33 13.81 19.38
C ARG A 235 4.84 12.59 20.11
N TRP A 236 5.11 11.53 19.36
CA TRP A 236 5.70 10.32 19.93
C TRP A 236 6.48 9.53 18.87
N ARG A 237 7.35 8.66 19.32
CA ARG A 237 8.06 7.70 18.48
C ARG A 237 7.51 6.31 18.75
N ASP A 238 7.46 5.51 17.70
CA ASP A 238 7.14 4.09 17.70
C ASP A 238 5.81 3.75 18.40
N ARG A 239 5.77 3.70 19.72
CA ARG A 239 4.61 3.31 20.50
C ARG A 239 3.71 4.52 20.80
N VAL A 240 2.41 4.39 20.49
CA VAL A 240 1.38 5.37 20.85
C VAL A 240 1.28 5.49 22.38
N PRO A 241 1.21 6.69 22.97
CA PRO A 241 0.93 6.87 24.40
C PRO A 241 -0.36 6.15 24.81
N ASP A 242 -0.38 5.57 26.02
CA ASP A 242 -1.51 4.73 26.44
C ASP A 242 -2.83 5.50 26.49
N ASP A 243 -2.79 6.81 26.85
CA ASP A 243 -3.95 7.70 26.87
C ASP A 243 -4.59 7.94 25.49
N HIS A 244 -3.85 7.68 24.40
CA HIS A 244 -4.30 7.95 23.03
C HIS A 244 -4.42 6.70 22.15
N VAL A 245 -4.11 5.51 22.68
CA VAL A 245 -4.08 4.29 21.84
C VAL A 245 -5.45 3.94 21.26
N SER A 246 -6.51 4.14 22.02
CA SER A 246 -7.88 3.88 21.56
C SER A 246 -8.32 4.86 20.48
N ASP A 247 -7.93 6.15 20.60
CA ASP A 247 -8.23 7.16 19.59
C ASP A 247 -7.46 6.93 18.30
N VAL A 248 -6.16 6.59 18.38
CA VAL A 248 -5.36 6.23 17.22
C VAL A 248 -5.90 4.97 16.54
N ALA A 249 -6.30 3.95 17.31
CA ALA A 249 -6.94 2.75 16.77
C ALA A 249 -8.25 3.09 16.06
N HIS A 250 -9.10 3.94 16.64
CA HIS A 250 -10.32 4.43 15.99
C HIS A 250 -10.03 5.11 14.66
N LEU A 251 -9.07 6.03 14.62
CA LEU A 251 -8.68 6.73 13.39
C LEU A 251 -8.14 5.75 12.34
N GLU A 252 -7.30 4.79 12.75
CA GLU A 252 -6.74 3.78 11.85
C GLU A 252 -7.84 2.91 11.23
N GLY A 253 -8.79 2.43 12.04
CA GLY A 253 -9.91 1.62 11.55
C GLY A 253 -10.86 2.36 10.61
N ARG A 254 -10.89 3.69 10.65
CA ARG A 254 -11.71 4.51 9.75
C ARG A 254 -11.15 4.66 8.34
N LEU A 255 -9.93 4.32 8.15
CA LEU A 255 -9.19 4.73 6.96
C LEU A 255 -9.82 4.23 5.65
N LEU A 256 -10.26 2.97 5.59
CA LEU A 256 -10.97 2.42 4.42
C LEU A 256 -12.37 3.04 4.19
N LEU A 257 -12.97 3.65 5.23
CA LEU A 257 -14.24 4.39 5.09
C LEU A 257 -14.03 5.79 4.51
N ASP A 258 -12.91 6.39 4.84
CA ASP A 258 -12.60 7.77 4.52
C ASP A 258 -11.79 7.90 3.21
N ALA A 259 -11.30 6.79 2.68
CA ALA A 259 -10.44 6.72 1.49
C ALA A 259 -11.23 6.45 0.20
N PRO A 260 -10.84 7.03 -0.94
CA PRO A 260 -11.24 6.52 -2.24
C PRO A 260 -10.46 5.21 -2.49
N ILE A 261 -11.14 4.08 -2.46
CA ILE A 261 -10.57 2.75 -2.75
C ILE A 261 -10.95 2.24 -4.15
N GLY A 262 -11.55 3.11 -4.99
CA GLY A 262 -12.00 2.74 -6.32
C GLY A 262 -13.06 1.63 -6.27
N GLU A 263 -12.87 0.59 -7.11
CA GLU A 263 -13.76 -0.58 -7.19
C GLU A 263 -13.26 -1.76 -6.35
N LEU A 264 -12.29 -1.56 -5.46
CA LEU A 264 -11.82 -2.60 -4.56
C LEU A 264 -12.93 -3.04 -3.59
N ALA A 265 -13.17 -4.34 -3.51
CA ALA A 265 -14.17 -4.92 -2.62
C ALA A 265 -13.58 -5.12 -1.22
N TRP A 266 -13.36 -4.03 -0.50
CA TRP A 266 -12.83 -4.01 0.86
C TRP A 266 -13.85 -3.47 1.84
N GLU A 267 -13.88 -4.05 3.05
CA GLU A 267 -14.65 -3.59 4.19
C GLU A 267 -13.75 -2.98 5.28
N GLN A 268 -14.35 -2.20 6.15
CA GLN A 268 -13.67 -1.55 7.26
C GLN A 268 -13.02 -2.58 8.19
N GLU A 269 -11.78 -2.32 8.59
CA GLU A 269 -11.11 -3.09 9.64
C GLU A 269 -11.56 -2.63 11.04
N LYS A 270 -11.82 -3.60 11.91
CA LYS A 270 -12.11 -3.36 13.33
C LYS A 270 -10.79 -3.24 14.09
N MET A 271 -10.38 -2.01 14.33
CA MET A 271 -9.15 -1.71 15.04
C MET A 271 -9.46 -1.26 16.48
N ASP A 272 -8.94 -1.96 17.46
CA ASP A 272 -8.98 -1.61 18.87
C ASP A 272 -7.58 -1.40 19.45
N ALA A 273 -7.49 -0.95 20.69
CA ALA A 273 -6.23 -0.73 21.37
C ALA A 273 -5.35 -1.98 21.45
N ARG A 274 -5.94 -3.19 21.65
CA ARG A 274 -5.22 -4.46 21.72
C ARG A 274 -4.59 -4.80 20.36
N ARG A 275 -5.37 -4.67 19.28
CA ARG A 275 -4.88 -4.91 17.90
C ARG A 275 -3.83 -3.88 17.52
N LYS A 276 -4.01 -2.60 17.88
CA LYS A 276 -2.99 -1.55 17.68
C LYS A 276 -1.67 -1.90 18.37
N ARG A 277 -1.70 -2.36 19.62
CA ARG A 277 -0.50 -2.83 20.33
C ARG A 277 0.15 -4.04 19.66
N ALA A 278 -0.62 -4.93 19.06
CA ALA A 278 -0.09 -6.06 18.30
C ALA A 278 0.57 -5.61 16.98
N VAL A 279 -0.02 -4.65 16.27
CA VAL A 279 0.59 -3.99 15.09
C VAL A 279 1.93 -3.35 15.46
N GLU A 280 1.99 -2.58 16.54
CA GLU A 280 3.23 -1.95 17.00
C GLU A 280 4.33 -2.99 17.26
N ARG A 281 4.02 -4.08 17.97
CA ARG A 281 5.00 -5.16 18.20
C ARG A 281 5.51 -5.79 16.90
N ALA A 282 4.63 -6.00 15.91
CA ALA A 282 5.04 -6.53 14.62
C ALA A 282 5.97 -5.56 13.87
N LEU A 283 5.68 -4.26 13.92
CA LEU A 283 6.53 -3.23 13.31
C LEU A 283 7.89 -3.10 14.02
N ASP A 284 7.90 -3.19 15.36
CA ASP A 284 9.14 -3.18 16.16
C ASP A 284 10.03 -4.39 15.83
N ALA A 285 9.45 -5.58 15.71
CA ALA A 285 10.17 -6.79 15.30
C ALA A 285 10.79 -6.65 13.90
N ARG A 286 10.12 -5.93 12.98
CA ARG A 286 10.62 -5.58 11.65
C ARG A 286 11.66 -4.46 11.66
N GLY A 287 11.86 -3.79 12.80
CA GLY A 287 12.80 -2.67 12.98
C GLY A 287 12.34 -1.38 12.32
N VAL A 288 11.06 -1.19 12.14
CA VAL A 288 10.48 0.03 11.56
C VAL A 288 10.50 1.14 12.61
N ARG A 289 11.16 2.26 12.31
CA ARG A 289 11.11 3.47 13.13
C ARG A 289 9.93 4.33 12.68
N ARG A 290 9.16 4.84 13.63
CA ARG A 290 7.94 5.61 13.36
C ARG A 290 7.94 6.93 14.09
N TYR A 291 7.67 8.01 13.36
CA TYR A 291 7.48 9.36 13.87
C TYR A 291 6.02 9.73 13.73
N ASN A 292 5.43 10.24 14.79
CA ASN A 292 4.00 10.49 14.86
C ASN A 292 3.71 11.87 15.43
N THR A 293 2.68 12.52 14.89
CA THR A 293 2.10 13.72 15.45
C THR A 293 0.58 13.60 15.44
N GLY A 294 -0.04 13.77 16.59
CA GLY A 294 -1.49 13.80 16.78
C GLY A 294 -1.99 15.20 17.12
N ALA A 295 -3.23 15.47 16.75
CA ALA A 295 -4.01 16.64 17.21
C ALA A 295 -5.01 16.18 18.27
N VAL A 296 -4.92 16.76 19.44
CA VAL A 296 -5.83 16.50 20.57
C VAL A 296 -6.80 17.66 20.71
N HIS A 297 -8.09 17.39 20.70
CA HIS A 297 -9.15 18.35 20.96
C HIS A 297 -9.19 18.66 22.47
N GLU A 298 -8.91 19.90 22.84
CA GLU A 298 -8.68 20.29 24.25
C GLU A 298 -9.90 20.07 25.14
N ALA A 299 -11.10 20.36 24.63
CA ALA A 299 -12.33 20.23 25.41
C ALA A 299 -12.70 18.78 25.74
N SER A 300 -12.37 17.81 24.86
CA SER A 300 -12.69 16.40 25.09
C SER A 300 -11.49 15.55 25.52
N GLY A 301 -10.27 16.07 25.40
CA GLY A 301 -9.04 15.32 25.63
C GLY A 301 -8.72 14.24 24.57
N ARG A 302 -9.61 14.03 23.58
CA ARG A 302 -9.47 12.98 22.56
C ARG A 302 -8.49 13.39 21.46
N LEU A 303 -7.73 12.42 20.98
CA LEU A 303 -6.90 12.56 19.79
C LEU A 303 -7.77 12.35 18.55
N VAL A 304 -7.95 13.42 17.75
CA VAL A 304 -8.90 13.49 16.64
C VAL A 304 -8.23 13.66 15.27
N GLY A 305 -6.93 13.76 15.23
CA GLY A 305 -6.14 13.81 14.01
C GLY A 305 -4.78 13.17 14.22
N TRP A 306 -4.22 12.54 13.18
CA TRP A 306 -2.96 11.83 13.28
C TRP A 306 -2.23 11.79 11.96
N SER A 307 -0.89 11.93 12.01
CA SER A 307 0.01 11.71 10.88
C SER A 307 1.19 10.87 11.31
N GLN A 308 1.58 9.89 10.48
CA GLN A 308 2.72 9.00 10.72
C GLN A 308 3.69 9.01 9.54
N LEU A 309 4.98 9.03 9.86
CA LEU A 309 6.09 8.82 8.95
C LEU A 309 6.92 7.64 9.45
N SER A 310 7.35 6.75 8.56
CA SER A 310 8.13 5.56 8.93
C SER A 310 9.38 5.38 8.09
N LEU A 311 10.43 4.80 8.70
CA LEU A 311 11.66 4.39 8.03
C LEU A 311 11.88 2.90 8.24
N ALA A 312 12.29 2.19 7.19
CA ALA A 312 12.72 0.80 7.30
C ALA A 312 14.01 0.68 8.14
N ALA A 313 14.26 -0.49 8.72
CA ALA A 313 15.43 -0.72 9.59
C ALA A 313 16.75 -0.35 8.94
N SER A 314 16.92 -0.61 7.65
CA SER A 314 18.14 -0.34 6.87
C SER A 314 18.17 1.05 6.23
N SER A 315 17.08 1.83 6.31
CA SER A 315 17.01 3.14 5.68
C SER A 315 17.44 4.25 6.63
N THR A 316 18.29 5.14 6.14
CA THR A 316 18.69 6.37 6.84
C THR A 316 18.29 7.62 6.07
N ASP A 317 18.11 7.49 4.76
CA ASP A 317 17.92 8.59 3.81
C ASP A 317 16.53 8.63 3.17
N HIS A 318 15.72 7.58 3.39
CA HIS A 318 14.37 7.47 2.82
C HIS A 318 13.34 7.15 3.87
N ALA A 319 12.21 7.85 3.83
CA ALA A 319 11.04 7.59 4.66
C ALA A 319 9.77 7.46 3.83
N TRP A 320 8.77 6.79 4.41
CA TRP A 320 7.41 6.72 3.91
C TRP A 320 6.49 7.56 4.78
N GLN A 321 5.81 8.52 4.18
CA GLN A 321 4.65 9.14 4.79
C GLN A 321 3.49 8.17 4.70
N GLN A 322 3.08 7.64 5.82
CA GLN A 322 2.06 6.61 5.92
C GLN A 322 0.66 7.22 5.93
N ILE A 323 0.11 7.43 7.10
CA ILE A 323 -1.24 7.96 7.29
C ILE A 323 -1.22 9.46 7.56
N THR A 324 -2.26 10.15 7.09
CA THR A 324 -2.72 11.44 7.63
C THR A 324 -4.24 11.40 7.61
N ILE A 325 -4.83 11.42 8.80
CA ILE A 325 -6.28 11.28 8.96
C ILE A 325 -6.79 12.25 10.01
N VAL A 326 -8.01 12.75 9.82
CA VAL A 326 -8.73 13.59 10.78
C VAL A 326 -10.15 13.07 10.90
N ASP A 327 -10.62 12.90 12.14
CA ASP A 327 -12.00 12.52 12.44
C ASP A 327 -12.96 13.49 11.73
N PRO A 328 -14.01 12.99 11.04
CA PRO A 328 -14.93 13.84 10.28
C PRO A 328 -15.53 15.01 11.05
N GLY A 329 -15.84 14.82 12.34
CA GLY A 329 -16.39 15.87 13.21
C GLY A 329 -15.41 17.00 13.51
N HIS A 330 -14.11 16.80 13.20
CA HIS A 330 -13.05 17.77 13.48
C HIS A 330 -12.34 18.26 12.20
N ARG A 331 -12.92 18.04 11.03
CA ARG A 331 -12.42 18.57 9.74
C ARG A 331 -12.73 20.06 9.63
N GLY A 332 -12.05 20.74 8.71
CA GLY A 332 -12.21 22.19 8.51
C GLY A 332 -11.22 23.05 9.30
N HIS A 333 -10.53 22.49 10.32
CA HIS A 333 -9.56 23.19 11.19
C HIS A 333 -8.10 23.03 10.74
N ARG A 334 -7.83 22.66 9.48
CA ARG A 334 -6.49 22.40 8.91
C ARG A 334 -5.65 21.37 9.68
N LEU A 335 -6.25 20.51 10.51
CA LEU A 335 -5.54 19.53 11.35
C LEU A 335 -4.72 18.54 10.54
N GLY A 336 -5.18 18.14 9.35
CA GLY A 336 -4.39 17.27 8.46
C GLY A 336 -3.06 17.88 8.05
N LEU A 337 -3.06 19.17 7.65
CA LEU A 337 -1.84 19.91 7.33
C LEU A 337 -0.98 20.10 8.59
N LEU A 338 -1.60 20.49 9.72
CA LEU A 338 -0.92 20.68 11.00
C LEU A 338 -0.15 19.42 11.42
N CYS A 339 -0.84 18.28 11.49
CA CYS A 339 -0.22 17.03 11.90
C CYS A 339 0.90 16.61 10.93
N LYS A 340 0.67 16.70 9.62
CA LYS A 340 1.64 16.27 8.61
C LYS A 340 2.89 17.14 8.58
N ALA A 341 2.73 18.47 8.57
CA ALA A 341 3.84 19.43 8.59
C ALA A 341 4.65 19.35 9.89
N ALA A 342 3.97 19.25 11.04
CA ALA A 342 4.63 19.11 12.34
C ALA A 342 5.38 17.78 12.46
N ASN A 343 4.82 16.69 11.90
CA ASN A 343 5.44 15.38 11.90
C ASN A 343 6.68 15.31 10.98
N LEU A 344 6.61 15.95 9.81
CA LEU A 344 7.76 16.09 8.92
C LEU A 344 8.91 16.81 9.64
N GLY A 345 8.65 17.95 10.29
CA GLY A 345 9.65 18.67 11.07
C GLY A 345 10.21 17.83 12.22
N TYR A 346 9.36 17.05 12.89
CA TYR A 346 9.77 16.14 13.96
C TYR A 346 10.69 15.03 13.47
N ALA A 347 10.35 14.40 12.35
CA ALA A 347 11.18 13.36 11.74
C ALA A 347 12.54 13.91 11.27
N LEU A 348 12.56 15.07 10.59
CA LEU A 348 13.79 15.72 10.13
C LEU A 348 14.74 16.11 11.26
N ALA A 349 14.23 16.42 12.45
CA ALA A 349 15.05 16.72 13.61
C ALA A 349 15.74 15.48 14.21
N HIS A 350 15.20 14.29 13.96
CA HIS A 350 15.72 13.02 14.50
C HIS A 350 16.45 12.17 13.45
N GLU A 351 16.23 12.41 12.18
CA GLU A 351 16.82 11.70 11.05
C GLU A 351 17.53 12.73 10.13
N PRO A 352 18.70 13.24 10.54
CA PRO A 352 19.40 14.30 9.79
C PRO A 352 19.92 13.84 8.43
N ALA A 353 20.04 12.52 8.23
CA ALA A 353 20.44 11.93 6.95
C ALA A 353 19.26 11.78 5.97
N LEU A 354 18.01 12.04 6.39
CA LEU A 354 16.83 11.89 5.55
C LEU A 354 16.90 12.81 4.32
N ARG A 355 16.77 12.23 3.12
CA ARG A 355 16.83 12.91 1.82
C ARG A 355 15.52 12.87 1.07
N THR A 356 14.75 11.80 1.25
CA THR A 356 13.55 11.55 0.44
C THR A 356 12.41 11.10 1.33
N VAL A 357 11.22 11.66 1.10
CA VAL A 357 9.97 11.16 1.70
C VAL A 357 9.01 10.84 0.57
N ASP A 358 8.57 9.59 0.48
CA ASP A 358 7.56 9.15 -0.46
C ASP A 358 6.19 8.97 0.23
N THR A 359 5.13 9.18 -0.52
CA THR A 359 3.74 8.91 -0.11
C THR A 359 2.92 8.41 -1.29
N TRP A 360 1.92 7.58 -1.03
CA TRP A 360 0.95 7.15 -2.03
C TRP A 360 -0.40 7.83 -1.77
N ASN A 361 -1.09 8.18 -2.82
CA ASN A 361 -2.45 8.70 -2.74
C ASN A 361 -3.25 8.25 -3.95
N ALA A 362 -4.51 7.88 -3.74
CA ALA A 362 -5.43 7.71 -4.83
C ALA A 362 -5.44 8.97 -5.72
N ALA A 363 -5.48 8.77 -7.03
CA ALA A 363 -5.50 9.87 -8.00
C ALA A 363 -6.72 10.80 -7.78
N ALA A 364 -7.80 10.28 -7.20
CA ALA A 364 -9.01 11.04 -6.89
C ALA A 364 -8.97 11.79 -5.52
N ASN A 365 -7.89 11.66 -4.73
CA ASN A 365 -7.80 12.24 -3.38
C ASN A 365 -7.37 13.71 -3.39
N ALA A 366 -8.19 14.59 -3.95
CA ALA A 366 -7.86 16.01 -4.09
C ALA A 366 -7.46 16.71 -2.77
N PRO A 367 -8.11 16.49 -1.61
CA PRO A 367 -7.72 17.15 -0.37
C PRO A 367 -6.31 16.76 0.09
N MET A 368 -5.94 15.48 0.00
CA MET A 368 -4.61 15.03 0.39
C MET A 368 -3.54 15.44 -0.63
N ILE A 369 -3.88 15.45 -1.91
CA ILE A 369 -3.02 15.96 -2.97
C ILE A 369 -2.66 17.43 -2.71
N ALA A 370 -3.65 18.27 -2.38
CA ALA A 370 -3.43 19.68 -2.08
C ALA A 370 -2.50 19.89 -0.86
N ILE A 371 -2.65 19.07 0.20
CA ILE A 371 -1.73 19.10 1.35
C ILE A 371 -0.31 18.70 0.94
N ASN A 372 -0.17 17.64 0.15
CA ASN A 372 1.12 17.16 -0.32
C ASN A 372 1.84 18.23 -1.17
N GLU A 373 1.14 18.84 -2.11
CA GLU A 373 1.69 19.87 -3.00
C GLU A 373 2.13 21.12 -2.24
N GLN A 374 1.35 21.53 -1.22
CA GLN A 374 1.73 22.64 -0.33
C GLN A 374 3.04 22.35 0.40
N LEU A 375 3.28 21.11 0.81
CA LEU A 375 4.50 20.65 1.47
C LEU A 375 5.66 20.38 0.51
N GLY A 376 5.45 20.49 -0.79
CA GLY A 376 6.50 20.29 -1.81
C GLY A 376 6.59 18.89 -2.41
N PHE A 377 5.67 17.98 -2.09
CA PHE A 377 5.61 16.68 -2.77
C PHE A 377 5.21 16.83 -4.24
N ARG A 378 5.86 16.07 -5.11
CA ARG A 378 5.59 16.03 -6.57
C ARG A 378 5.31 14.60 -7.02
N PRO A 379 4.48 14.40 -8.06
CA PRO A 379 4.29 13.08 -8.67
C PRO A 379 5.64 12.46 -9.06
N ALA A 380 5.81 11.17 -8.78
CA ALA A 380 7.05 10.44 -9.04
C ALA A 380 6.83 9.09 -9.72
N ALA A 381 5.67 8.46 -9.55
CA ALA A 381 5.31 7.22 -10.25
C ALA A 381 3.80 6.99 -10.16
N GLY A 382 3.23 6.31 -11.14
CA GLY A 382 1.88 5.78 -11.09
C GLY A 382 1.84 4.35 -10.56
N SER A 383 0.70 3.95 -10.02
CA SER A 383 0.39 2.56 -9.66
C SER A 383 -1.06 2.24 -9.93
N VAL A 384 -1.34 0.99 -10.21
CA VAL A 384 -2.71 0.47 -10.34
C VAL A 384 -2.86 -0.74 -9.44
N ASP A 385 -3.91 -0.73 -8.63
CA ASP A 385 -4.39 -1.90 -7.92
C ASP A 385 -5.26 -2.74 -8.86
N TRP A 386 -4.91 -4.00 -8.96
CA TRP A 386 -5.60 -4.99 -9.79
C TRP A 386 -6.38 -5.94 -8.90
N GLN A 387 -7.61 -6.24 -9.28
CA GLN A 387 -8.46 -7.20 -8.59
C GLN A 387 -8.85 -8.33 -9.54
N LEU A 388 -8.70 -9.57 -9.06
CA LEU A 388 -9.14 -10.78 -9.74
C LEU A 388 -10.17 -11.49 -8.87
N ALA A 389 -11.39 -11.65 -9.37
CA ALA A 389 -12.39 -12.55 -8.79
C ALA A 389 -12.15 -13.99 -9.27
N ILE A 390 -12.32 -15.01 -8.35
CA ILE A 390 -12.04 -16.42 -8.65
C ILE A 390 -13.25 -17.31 -8.39
#